data_e80ebc8e2fa753fefd4b9ded8900c2c6
#
_entry.id   e80ebc8e2fa753fefd4b9ded8900c2c6
#
_cell.length_a   1.000
_cell.length_b   1.000
_cell.length_c   1.000
_cell.angle_alpha   90.00
_cell.angle_beta   90.00
_cell.angle_gamma   90.00
#
_symmetry.space_group_name_H-M   'P 1'
#
loop_
_entity.id
_entity.type
_entity.pdbx_description
1 polymer ?
#
loop_
_entity_poly.entity_id
_entity_poly.type
_entity_poly.pdbx_seq_one_letter_code
_entity_poly.pdbx_strand_id
1 'polypeptide(L)'
;RIMAEPIDIAGSVSVVTGGASGIGKGIVKALLNNGGTVVVADIEEQPIQETVAEFKEFGPVEGYVTDVSNEGSVEDLSQYVFDKYEKCNLLFNNAGVGSGGGGKAWQNEPNDWKWCFGVNVFGPANGVISFVPKMIESGQPGHIINTSSGDGGFAPVPMASVYASSKAAVSCFTEALNHQLLEETDNM
;
A
#
# COMPACT_ATOMS: atom_id res chain seq x y z
N ARG A 1 5.56 -1.91 26.95
CA ARG A 1 4.57 -2.31 25.95
C ARG A 1 5.16 -3.41 25.09
N ILE A 2 4.49 -4.53 24.94
CA ILE A 2 4.95 -5.66 24.14
C ILE A 2 4.80 -5.21 22.69
N MET A 3 5.88 -5.29 21.90
CA MET A 3 5.78 -5.12 20.45
C MET A 3 4.96 -6.29 19.90
N ALA A 4 4.16 -6.04 18.85
CA ALA A 4 3.46 -7.12 18.17
C ALA A 4 4.45 -8.22 17.77
N GLU A 5 4.02 -9.48 17.86
CA GLU A 5 4.85 -10.61 17.44
C GLU A 5 5.20 -10.47 15.94
N PRO A 6 6.43 -10.81 15.54
CA PRO A 6 6.81 -10.81 14.14
C PRO A 6 5.88 -11.72 13.32
N ILE A 7 5.39 -11.23 12.19
CA ILE A 7 4.60 -12.05 11.27
C ILE A 7 5.55 -12.96 10.48
N ASP A 8 5.25 -14.27 10.49
CA ASP A 8 5.87 -15.19 9.55
C ASP A 8 5.29 -14.94 8.15
N ILE A 9 6.16 -14.66 7.19
CA ILE A 9 5.75 -14.46 5.80
C ILE A 9 5.25 -15.77 5.18
N ALA A 10 5.82 -16.90 5.60
CA ALA A 10 5.39 -18.20 5.14
C ALA A 10 3.92 -18.46 5.49
N GLY A 11 3.09 -18.70 4.48
CA GLY A 11 1.64 -18.89 4.62
C GLY A 11 0.83 -17.60 4.88
N SER A 12 1.46 -16.43 4.91
CA SER A 12 0.75 -15.14 4.94
C SER A 12 0.07 -14.82 3.61
N VAL A 13 -0.98 -14.02 3.67
CA VAL A 13 -1.62 -13.37 2.51
C VAL A 13 -1.26 -11.90 2.52
N SER A 14 -0.69 -11.42 1.43
CA SER A 14 -0.21 -10.05 1.27
C SER A 14 -0.88 -9.38 0.08
N VAL A 15 -1.23 -8.11 0.24
CA VAL A 15 -1.66 -7.22 -0.84
C VAL A 15 -0.59 -6.15 -1.06
N VAL A 16 -0.18 -5.95 -2.30
CA VAL A 16 0.80 -4.92 -2.66
C VAL A 16 0.20 -4.00 -3.71
N THR A 17 -0.15 -2.77 -3.33
CA THR A 17 -0.58 -1.75 -4.29
C THR A 17 0.61 -1.14 -5.02
N GLY A 18 0.47 -0.82 -6.31
CA GLY A 18 1.59 -0.48 -7.17
C GLY A 18 2.58 -1.65 -7.31
N GLY A 19 2.05 -2.89 -7.25
CA GLY A 19 2.84 -4.11 -7.18
C GLY A 19 3.39 -4.58 -8.52
N ALA A 20 2.97 -3.99 -9.63
CA ALA A 20 3.37 -4.42 -10.96
C ALA A 20 4.69 -3.79 -11.46
N SER A 21 5.25 -2.83 -10.71
CA SER A 21 6.49 -2.15 -11.13
C SER A 21 7.37 -1.73 -9.93
N GLY A 22 8.59 -1.33 -10.22
CA GLY A 22 9.51 -0.67 -9.29
C GLY A 22 9.67 -1.38 -7.95
N ILE A 23 9.51 -0.60 -6.86
CA ILE A 23 9.66 -1.07 -5.48
C ILE A 23 8.57 -2.11 -5.15
N GLY A 24 7.32 -1.88 -5.58
CA GLY A 24 6.21 -2.81 -5.34
C GLY A 24 6.48 -4.19 -5.93
N LYS A 25 6.95 -4.26 -7.16
CA LYS A 25 7.35 -5.53 -7.81
C LYS A 25 8.48 -6.23 -7.05
N GLY A 26 9.43 -5.47 -6.50
CA GLY A 26 10.49 -6.00 -5.63
C GLY A 26 9.92 -6.59 -4.33
N ILE A 27 8.94 -5.93 -3.71
CA ILE A 27 8.24 -6.43 -2.51
C ILE A 27 7.51 -7.74 -2.83
N VAL A 28 6.74 -7.78 -3.94
CA VAL A 28 6.04 -8.99 -4.40
C VAL A 28 7.01 -10.18 -4.49
N LYS A 29 8.15 -9.98 -5.18
CA LYS A 29 9.18 -11.02 -5.32
C LYS A 29 9.73 -11.50 -3.97
N ALA A 30 10.00 -10.56 -3.06
CA ALA A 30 10.51 -10.88 -1.73
C ALA A 30 9.52 -11.71 -0.91
N LEU A 31 8.24 -11.35 -0.93
CA LEU A 31 7.17 -12.08 -0.23
C LEU A 31 7.02 -13.50 -0.76
N LEU A 32 6.98 -13.68 -2.07
CA LEU A 32 6.88 -15.00 -2.70
C LEU A 32 8.08 -15.88 -2.37
N ASN A 33 9.30 -15.34 -2.42
CA ASN A 33 10.52 -16.09 -2.08
C ASN A 33 10.56 -16.54 -0.62
N ASN A 34 9.76 -15.92 0.25
CA ASN A 34 9.61 -16.31 1.65
C ASN A 34 8.33 -17.11 1.93
N GLY A 35 7.67 -17.66 0.90
CA GLY A 35 6.54 -18.56 1.05
C GLY A 35 5.19 -17.88 1.30
N GLY A 36 5.08 -16.60 1.04
CA GLY A 36 3.82 -15.86 1.11
C GLY A 36 2.95 -16.05 -0.13
N THR A 37 1.67 -15.77 0.00
CA THR A 37 0.71 -15.60 -1.10
C THR A 37 0.54 -14.11 -1.38
N VAL A 38 0.59 -13.68 -2.63
CA VAL A 38 0.57 -12.24 -2.96
C VAL A 38 -0.50 -11.90 -3.99
N VAL A 39 -1.30 -10.88 -3.67
CA VAL A 39 -2.17 -10.19 -4.62
C VAL A 39 -1.48 -8.92 -5.07
N VAL A 40 -1.16 -8.86 -6.36
CA VAL A 40 -0.55 -7.71 -7.04
C VAL A 40 -1.67 -6.78 -7.46
N ALA A 41 -1.80 -5.64 -6.81
CA ALA A 41 -2.79 -4.62 -7.16
C ALA A 41 -2.10 -3.45 -7.88
N ASP A 42 -2.59 -3.10 -9.05
CA ASP A 42 -2.07 -1.98 -9.84
C ASP A 42 -3.19 -1.42 -10.74
N ILE A 43 -3.01 -0.21 -11.26
CA ILE A 43 -3.98 0.38 -12.17
C ILE A 43 -3.83 -0.15 -13.61
N GLU A 44 -2.66 -0.66 -13.95
CA GLU A 44 -2.32 -1.09 -15.30
C GLU A 44 -2.41 -2.62 -15.45
N GLU A 45 -3.43 -3.09 -16.16
CA GLU A 45 -3.70 -4.53 -16.33
C GLU A 45 -2.55 -5.31 -16.96
N GLN A 46 -1.93 -4.77 -18.02
CA GLN A 46 -0.85 -5.47 -18.72
C GLN A 46 0.39 -5.69 -17.82
N PRO A 47 0.93 -4.67 -17.09
CA PRO A 47 2.02 -4.88 -16.13
C PRO A 47 1.68 -5.88 -15.02
N ILE A 48 0.42 -5.93 -14.56
CA ILE A 48 -0.04 -6.95 -13.61
C ILE A 48 0.13 -8.35 -14.21
N GLN A 49 -0.40 -8.57 -15.42
CA GLN A 49 -0.35 -9.87 -16.09
C GLN A 49 1.11 -10.33 -16.32
N GLU A 50 1.98 -9.42 -16.74
CA GLU A 50 3.41 -9.68 -16.92
C GLU A 50 4.10 -10.05 -15.61
N THR A 51 3.80 -9.34 -14.52
CA THR A 51 4.35 -9.62 -13.19
C THR A 51 3.89 -10.96 -12.65
N VAL A 52 2.61 -11.28 -12.78
CA VAL A 52 2.06 -12.58 -12.38
C VAL A 52 2.69 -13.71 -13.20
N ALA A 53 2.81 -13.54 -14.51
CA ALA A 53 3.45 -14.54 -15.38
C ALA A 53 4.93 -14.78 -15.01
N GLU A 54 5.67 -13.72 -14.68
CA GLU A 54 7.07 -13.79 -14.26
C GLU A 54 7.24 -14.49 -12.92
N PHE A 55 6.32 -14.27 -11.97
CA PHE A 55 6.52 -14.70 -10.59
C PHE A 55 5.75 -15.96 -10.16
N LYS A 56 4.88 -16.51 -10.99
CA LYS A 56 4.07 -17.70 -10.69
C LYS A 56 4.88 -18.93 -10.25
N GLU A 57 6.15 -19.02 -10.64
CA GLU A 57 7.03 -20.13 -10.27
C GLU A 57 7.67 -19.96 -8.88
N PHE A 58 7.61 -18.74 -8.30
CA PHE A 58 8.13 -18.46 -6.97
C PHE A 58 7.12 -18.72 -5.86
N GLY A 59 5.81 -18.74 -6.18
CA GLY A 59 4.75 -18.98 -5.21
C GLY A 59 3.38 -18.52 -5.72
N PRO A 60 2.34 -18.65 -4.87
CA PRO A 60 0.99 -18.23 -5.20
C PRO A 60 0.92 -16.71 -5.41
N VAL A 61 0.69 -16.28 -6.64
CA VAL A 61 0.59 -14.88 -7.02
C VAL A 61 -0.57 -14.68 -7.99
N GLU A 62 -1.32 -13.62 -7.79
CA GLU A 62 -2.39 -13.21 -8.69
C GLU A 62 -2.48 -11.70 -8.78
N GLY A 63 -3.18 -11.21 -9.80
CA GLY A 63 -3.31 -9.81 -10.09
C GLY A 63 -4.73 -9.31 -9.93
N TYR A 64 -4.88 -8.05 -9.53
CA TYR A 64 -6.16 -7.37 -9.44
C TYR A 64 -6.01 -5.91 -9.88
N VAL A 65 -6.82 -5.48 -10.86
CA VAL A 65 -6.79 -4.09 -11.34
C VAL A 65 -7.41 -3.19 -10.29
N THR A 66 -6.65 -2.21 -9.82
CA THR A 66 -7.09 -1.32 -8.74
C THR A 66 -6.59 0.10 -8.95
N ASP A 67 -7.50 1.06 -8.99
CA ASP A 67 -7.18 2.48 -8.82
C ASP A 67 -7.28 2.84 -7.33
N VAL A 68 -6.13 3.03 -6.67
CA VAL A 68 -6.09 3.34 -5.23
C VAL A 68 -6.70 4.68 -4.88
N SER A 69 -6.82 5.61 -5.84
CA SER A 69 -7.49 6.90 -5.65
C SER A 69 -9.01 6.82 -5.63
N ASN A 70 -9.57 5.64 -6.01
CA ASN A 70 -11.00 5.37 -6.05
C ASN A 70 -11.38 4.43 -4.88
N GLU A 71 -12.20 4.94 -3.96
CA GLU A 71 -12.66 4.20 -2.78
C GLU A 71 -13.33 2.86 -3.14
N GLY A 72 -14.22 2.88 -4.14
CA GLY A 72 -14.94 1.67 -4.58
C GLY A 72 -13.99 0.62 -5.15
N SER A 73 -12.99 1.03 -5.91
CA SER A 73 -11.99 0.11 -6.47
C SER A 73 -11.15 -0.58 -5.38
N VAL A 74 -10.83 0.13 -4.29
CA VAL A 74 -10.10 -0.45 -3.17
C VAL A 74 -10.99 -1.34 -2.32
N GLU A 75 -12.26 -0.99 -2.15
CA GLU A 75 -13.24 -1.85 -1.46
C GLU A 75 -13.46 -3.15 -2.23
N ASP A 76 -13.58 -3.10 -3.56
CA ASP A 76 -13.71 -4.29 -4.41
C ASP A 76 -12.47 -5.21 -4.28
N LEU A 77 -11.27 -4.64 -4.26
CA LEU A 77 -10.04 -5.39 -3.99
C LEU A 77 -10.07 -6.05 -2.61
N SER A 78 -10.45 -5.29 -1.58
CA SER A 78 -10.55 -5.81 -0.21
C SER A 78 -11.55 -6.97 -0.14
N GLN A 79 -12.75 -6.78 -0.69
CA GLN A 79 -13.78 -7.81 -0.74
C GLN A 79 -13.27 -9.08 -1.44
N TYR A 80 -12.63 -8.93 -2.60
CA TYR A 80 -12.03 -10.04 -3.33
C TYR A 80 -11.04 -10.84 -2.49
N VAL A 81 -10.14 -10.14 -1.76
CA VAL A 81 -9.12 -10.78 -0.93
C VAL A 81 -9.75 -11.56 0.22
N PHE A 82 -10.71 -10.97 0.92
CA PHE A 82 -11.33 -11.63 2.08
C PHE A 82 -12.30 -12.75 1.66
N ASP A 83 -13.01 -12.62 0.55
CA ASP A 83 -13.86 -13.70 0.02
C ASP A 83 -13.03 -14.94 -0.37
N LYS A 84 -11.81 -14.72 -0.85
CA LYS A 84 -10.97 -15.81 -1.35
C LYS A 84 -10.06 -16.42 -0.30
N TYR A 85 -9.49 -15.60 0.57
CA TYR A 85 -8.44 -16.02 1.51
C TYR A 85 -8.87 -15.94 2.97
N GLU A 86 -10.02 -15.33 3.27
CA GLU A 86 -10.55 -15.10 4.62
C GLU A 86 -9.61 -14.31 5.53
N LYS A 87 -8.50 -13.78 4.99
CA LYS A 87 -7.48 -13.00 5.70
C LYS A 87 -6.66 -12.12 4.78
N CYS A 88 -6.10 -11.06 5.33
CA CYS A 88 -4.99 -10.30 4.80
C CYS A 88 -4.01 -10.05 5.95
N ASN A 89 -2.80 -10.60 5.87
CA ASN A 89 -1.81 -10.43 6.93
C ASN A 89 -0.92 -9.20 6.70
N LEU A 90 -0.59 -8.89 5.45
CA LEU A 90 0.27 -7.77 5.11
C LEU A 90 -0.38 -6.90 4.04
N LEU A 91 -0.69 -5.65 4.40
CA LEU A 91 -1.17 -4.65 3.46
C LEU A 91 -0.05 -3.66 3.15
N PHE A 92 0.47 -3.68 1.94
CA PHE A 92 1.44 -2.71 1.44
C PHE A 92 0.73 -1.63 0.63
N ASN A 93 0.47 -0.50 1.24
CA ASN A 93 0.06 0.72 0.55
C ASN A 93 1.30 1.37 -0.08
N ASN A 94 1.73 0.81 -1.22
CA ASN A 94 2.96 1.20 -1.88
C ASN A 94 2.73 2.02 -3.14
N ALA A 95 1.56 1.94 -3.77
CA ALA A 95 1.25 2.76 -4.93
C ALA A 95 1.56 4.23 -4.68
N GLY A 96 2.23 4.86 -5.62
CA GLY A 96 2.63 6.24 -5.48
C GLY A 96 3.10 6.86 -6.79
N VAL A 97 2.90 8.16 -6.89
CA VAL A 97 3.27 8.96 -8.06
C VAL A 97 4.11 10.15 -7.63
N GLY A 98 5.00 10.59 -8.52
CA GLY A 98 5.66 11.89 -8.36
C GLY A 98 4.67 13.04 -8.60
N SER A 99 5.05 14.26 -8.26
CA SER A 99 4.32 15.43 -8.74
C SER A 99 4.55 15.56 -10.26
N GLY A 100 3.48 15.69 -11.04
CA GLY A 100 3.54 15.77 -12.51
C GLY A 100 4.37 16.93 -13.05
N GLY A 101 4.51 18.01 -12.30
CA GLY A 101 5.41 19.13 -12.57
C GLY A 101 6.37 19.37 -11.40
N GLY A 102 7.65 19.37 -11.63
CA GLY A 102 8.61 19.95 -10.68
C GLY A 102 8.55 21.49 -10.76
N GLY A 103 9.08 22.16 -9.76
CA GLY A 103 9.21 23.60 -9.82
C GLY A 103 8.87 24.31 -8.50
N LYS A 104 8.78 25.62 -8.56
CA LYS A 104 8.41 26.39 -7.39
C LYS A 104 6.95 26.13 -7.01
N ALA A 105 6.64 26.15 -5.71
CA ALA A 105 5.30 25.80 -5.21
C ALA A 105 4.15 26.55 -5.90
N TRP A 106 4.37 27.81 -6.26
CA TRP A 106 3.38 28.64 -6.95
C TRP A 106 3.28 28.44 -8.48
N GLN A 107 4.05 27.51 -9.02
CA GLN A 107 4.03 27.11 -10.43
C GLN A 107 3.33 25.77 -10.64
N ASN A 108 3.03 25.02 -9.56
CA ASN A 108 2.28 23.78 -9.65
C ASN A 108 0.80 24.07 -9.88
N GLU A 109 0.16 23.30 -10.73
CA GLU A 109 -1.26 23.43 -11.00
C GLU A 109 -2.13 22.75 -9.93
N PRO A 110 -3.37 23.20 -9.71
CA PRO A 110 -4.27 22.52 -8.76
C PRO A 110 -4.47 21.03 -9.04
N ASN A 111 -4.37 20.60 -10.30
CA ASN A 111 -4.49 19.18 -10.67
C ASN A 111 -3.29 18.35 -10.24
N ASP A 112 -2.08 18.93 -10.20
CA ASP A 112 -0.90 18.22 -9.68
C ASP A 112 -1.10 17.82 -8.21
N TRP A 113 -1.65 18.74 -7.42
CA TRP A 113 -2.01 18.48 -6.02
C TRP A 113 -3.08 17.39 -5.89
N LYS A 114 -4.19 17.52 -6.63
CA LYS A 114 -5.30 16.58 -6.56
C LYS A 114 -4.86 15.17 -6.95
N TRP A 115 -4.12 15.05 -8.05
CA TRP A 115 -3.64 13.77 -8.54
C TRP A 115 -2.65 13.12 -7.57
N CYS A 116 -1.62 13.87 -7.17
CA CYS A 116 -0.58 13.35 -6.27
C CYS A 116 -1.16 12.96 -4.90
N PHE A 117 -2.02 13.79 -4.31
CA PHE A 117 -2.68 13.47 -3.03
C PHE A 117 -3.71 12.36 -3.20
N GLY A 118 -4.42 12.29 -4.32
CA GLY A 118 -5.35 11.22 -4.65
C GLY A 118 -4.67 9.84 -4.54
N VAL A 119 -3.51 9.69 -5.14
CA VAL A 119 -2.77 8.43 -5.11
C VAL A 119 -1.99 8.27 -3.81
N ASN A 120 -1.14 9.26 -3.45
CA ASN A 120 -0.16 9.10 -2.39
C ASN A 120 -0.74 9.16 -0.97
N VAL A 121 -1.86 9.89 -0.78
CA VAL A 121 -2.47 10.10 0.55
C VAL A 121 -3.80 9.37 0.66
N PHE A 122 -4.72 9.63 -0.27
CA PHE A 122 -6.03 8.96 -0.24
C PHE A 122 -5.92 7.48 -0.58
N GLY A 123 -4.95 7.05 -1.41
CA GLY A 123 -4.69 5.64 -1.66
C GLY A 123 -4.44 4.84 -0.37
N PRO A 124 -3.43 5.18 0.44
CA PRO A 124 -3.23 4.56 1.75
C PRO A 124 -4.43 4.69 2.70
N ALA A 125 -5.13 5.83 2.70
CA ALA A 125 -6.33 6.01 3.51
C ALA A 125 -7.45 5.05 3.09
N ASN A 126 -7.72 4.92 1.79
CA ASN A 126 -8.69 3.97 1.24
C ASN A 126 -8.29 2.51 1.59
N GLY A 127 -6.99 2.18 1.48
CA GLY A 127 -6.48 0.88 1.90
C GLY A 127 -6.79 0.59 3.38
N VAL A 128 -6.53 1.54 4.26
CA VAL A 128 -6.83 1.39 5.70
C VAL A 128 -8.34 1.26 5.94
N ILE A 129 -9.15 2.10 5.33
CA ILE A 129 -10.62 2.08 5.50
C ILE A 129 -11.21 0.74 5.05
N SER A 130 -10.77 0.20 3.92
CA SER A 130 -11.34 -1.02 3.34
C SER A 130 -10.78 -2.30 3.96
N PHE A 131 -9.52 -2.32 4.39
CA PHE A 131 -8.87 -3.55 4.85
C PHE A 131 -8.85 -3.70 6.37
N VAL A 132 -8.55 -2.63 7.13
CA VAL A 132 -8.28 -2.75 8.57
C VAL A 132 -9.45 -3.33 9.36
N PRO A 133 -10.71 -2.91 9.15
CA PRO A 133 -11.84 -3.51 9.86
C PRO A 133 -11.93 -5.03 9.65
N LYS A 134 -11.75 -5.49 8.41
CA LYS A 134 -11.79 -6.92 8.06
C LYS A 134 -10.56 -7.67 8.60
N MET A 135 -9.37 -7.02 8.62
CA MET A 135 -8.16 -7.59 9.24
C MET A 135 -8.37 -7.82 10.73
N ILE A 136 -8.94 -6.84 11.44
CA ILE A 136 -9.27 -6.97 12.88
C ILE A 136 -10.30 -8.08 13.11
N GLU A 137 -11.37 -8.09 12.32
CA GLU A 137 -12.44 -9.10 12.42
C GLU A 137 -11.91 -10.53 12.17
N SER A 138 -10.95 -10.69 11.28
CA SER A 138 -10.32 -11.99 11.01
C SER A 138 -9.56 -12.56 12.21
N GLY A 139 -9.16 -11.72 13.16
CA GLY A 139 -8.37 -12.11 14.33
C GLY A 139 -6.97 -12.64 14.01
N GLN A 140 -6.54 -12.54 12.75
CA GLN A 140 -5.23 -13.00 12.33
C GLN A 140 -4.16 -11.91 12.57
N PRO A 141 -2.89 -12.30 12.83
CA PRO A 141 -1.81 -11.33 12.88
C PRO A 141 -1.70 -10.53 11.59
N GLY A 142 -1.54 -9.21 11.70
CA GLY A 142 -1.49 -8.32 10.55
C GLY A 142 -0.54 -7.14 10.72
N HIS A 143 0.00 -6.63 9.61
CA HIS A 143 0.72 -5.37 9.55
C HIS A 143 0.30 -4.54 8.34
N ILE A 144 0.28 -3.22 8.53
CA ILE A 144 0.04 -2.25 7.48
C ILE A 144 1.34 -1.49 7.23
N ILE A 145 1.79 -1.50 5.99
CA ILE A 145 3.01 -0.86 5.56
C ILE A 145 2.68 0.24 4.55
N ASN A 146 2.89 1.49 4.92
CA ASN A 146 2.68 2.65 4.05
C ASN A 146 4.02 3.17 3.53
N THR A 147 4.18 3.23 2.21
CA THR A 147 5.42 3.72 1.59
C THR A 147 5.47 5.25 1.62
N SER A 148 6.29 5.79 2.51
CA SER A 148 6.61 7.21 2.59
C SER A 148 7.88 7.54 1.76
N SER A 149 8.60 8.59 2.11
CA SER A 149 9.83 9.03 1.45
C SER A 149 10.70 9.83 2.44
N GLY A 150 12.01 9.88 2.20
CA GLY A 150 12.89 10.82 2.87
C GLY A 150 12.48 12.28 2.67
N ASP A 151 11.83 12.60 1.55
CA ASP A 151 11.25 13.92 1.29
C ASP A 151 10.05 14.24 2.20
N GLY A 152 9.45 13.24 2.80
CA GLY A 152 8.25 13.35 3.63
C GLY A 152 8.51 13.84 5.06
N GLY A 153 9.47 14.70 5.30
CA GLY A 153 9.63 15.35 6.59
C GLY A 153 11.05 15.63 7.04
N PHE A 154 12.03 14.81 6.69
CA PHE A 154 13.40 15.01 7.15
C PHE A 154 14.23 15.90 6.23
N ALA A 155 14.01 15.84 4.93
CA ALA A 155 14.77 16.58 3.93
C ALA A 155 13.91 16.87 2.69
N PRO A 156 12.91 17.75 2.77
CA PRO A 156 12.06 18.07 1.62
C PRO A 156 12.89 18.68 0.49
N VAL A 157 12.76 18.12 -0.71
CA VAL A 157 13.39 18.67 -1.91
C VAL A 157 12.64 19.93 -2.33
N PRO A 158 13.33 21.09 -2.46
CA PRO A 158 12.66 22.37 -2.72
C PRO A 158 11.79 22.42 -3.98
N MET A 159 12.09 21.59 -4.99
CA MET A 159 11.37 21.52 -6.26
C MET A 159 10.27 20.46 -6.30
N ALA A 160 10.00 19.79 -5.18
CA ALA A 160 9.03 18.69 -5.08
C ALA A 160 7.96 18.94 -4.02
N SER A 161 7.51 20.19 -3.86
CA SER A 161 6.60 20.59 -2.78
C SER A 161 5.32 19.76 -2.69
N VAL A 162 4.71 19.40 -3.82
CA VAL A 162 3.49 18.58 -3.85
C VAL A 162 3.79 17.16 -3.36
N TYR A 163 4.81 16.53 -3.93
CA TYR A 163 5.24 15.18 -3.54
C TYR A 163 5.68 15.12 -2.08
N ALA A 164 6.58 16.01 -1.67
CA ALA A 164 7.08 16.07 -0.30
C ALA A 164 5.96 16.24 0.72
N SER A 165 4.99 17.13 0.44
CA SER A 165 3.81 17.32 1.29
C SER A 165 2.96 16.06 1.37
N SER A 166 2.74 15.36 0.25
CA SER A 166 1.98 14.12 0.24
C SER A 166 2.65 13.03 1.08
N LYS A 167 3.97 12.89 0.99
CA LYS A 167 4.72 11.88 1.76
C LYS A 167 4.87 12.24 3.25
N ALA A 168 4.90 13.51 3.59
CA ALA A 168 4.79 13.98 4.97
C ALA A 168 3.43 13.61 5.58
N ALA A 169 2.34 13.81 4.82
CA ALA A 169 1.00 13.41 5.25
C ALA A 169 0.91 11.90 5.51
N VAL A 170 1.49 11.06 4.65
CA VAL A 170 1.53 9.60 4.84
C VAL A 170 2.31 9.23 6.11
N SER A 171 3.45 9.88 6.38
CA SER A 171 4.23 9.61 7.60
C SER A 171 3.43 9.92 8.86
N CYS A 172 2.79 11.10 8.92
CA CYS A 172 1.95 11.50 10.04
C CYS A 172 0.73 10.57 10.22
N PHE A 173 0.07 10.23 9.12
CA PHE A 173 -1.06 9.30 9.12
C PHE A 173 -0.67 7.92 9.65
N THR A 174 0.48 7.39 9.23
CA THR A 174 0.97 6.08 9.65
C THR A 174 1.27 6.03 11.15
N GLU A 175 1.85 7.09 11.70
CA GLU A 175 2.12 7.18 13.13
C GLU A 175 0.82 7.24 13.96
N ALA A 176 -0.16 8.03 13.52
CA ALA A 176 -1.48 8.08 14.13
C ALA A 176 -2.19 6.72 14.10
N LEU A 177 -2.17 6.05 12.94
CA LEU A 177 -2.75 4.73 12.75
C LEU A 177 -2.11 3.69 13.68
N ASN A 178 -0.79 3.70 13.82
CA ASN A 178 -0.07 2.79 14.71
C ASN A 178 -0.56 2.91 16.17
N HIS A 179 -0.75 4.13 16.67
CA HIS A 179 -1.30 4.32 18.01
C HIS A 179 -2.72 3.79 18.17
N GLN A 180 -3.57 4.01 17.15
CA GLN A 180 -4.96 3.53 17.16
C GLN A 180 -5.01 1.99 17.17
N LEU A 181 -4.23 1.34 16.31
CA LEU A 181 -4.20 -0.13 16.26
C LEU A 181 -3.70 -0.76 17.55
N LEU A 182 -2.70 -0.15 18.18
CA LEU A 182 -2.18 -0.62 19.48
C LEU A 182 -3.19 -0.48 20.63
N GLU A 183 -4.23 0.33 20.50
CA GLU A 183 -5.34 0.46 21.47
C GLU A 183 -6.48 -0.50 21.15
N GLU A 184 -6.70 -0.80 19.86
CA GLU A 184 -7.84 -1.59 19.38
C GLU A 184 -7.56 -3.09 19.37
N THR A 185 -6.31 -3.52 19.12
CA THR A 185 -5.99 -4.95 18.97
C THR A 185 -4.55 -5.27 19.38
N ASP A 186 -4.37 -6.48 19.93
CA ASP A 186 -3.04 -7.03 20.26
C ASP A 186 -2.39 -7.75 19.04
N ASN A 187 -3.10 -7.88 17.93
CA ASN A 187 -2.69 -8.69 16.76
C ASN A 187 -2.10 -7.88 15.59
N MET A 188 -1.98 -6.54 15.71
CA MET A 188 -1.49 -5.69 14.61
C MET A 188 -0.41 -4.71 15.06
#